data_9f63306b9e3c1722dce32d536c729aa5
#
_entry.id   9f63306b9e3c1722dce32d536c729aa5
#
_cell.length_a   1.000
_cell.length_b   1.000
_cell.length_c   1.000
_cell.angle_alpha   90.00
_cell.angle_beta   90.00
_cell.angle_gamma   90.00
#
_symmetry.space_group_name_H-M   'P 1'
#
loop_
_entity.id
_entity.type
_entity.pdbx_description
1 polymer ?
#
loop_
_entity_poly.entity_id
_entity_poly.type
_entity_poly.pdbx_seq_one_letter_code
_entity_poly.pdbx_strand_id
1 'polypeptide(L)'
;LRLVMQLYERYDSAISTGDIYNELSERLREELDYRREAANMEMYRIMLADEPAVRLPDYLPELSTDRLLTMSWLDGTRIMPFLETDPPQDVRNQIAENMFRVWYVPFYFYGVIHGDPHLGNYSLDAENRVNLMDFGSIRLFRPSFVGGVIDLYRALRDNDEDLAVHAYESWGFHGLDREAIEVLNMWAEFIYAPLLEDRVRPIQALRNGSAGRELAGKVHGELKRIGGIRPPREFVLMDRA
;
A
#
# COMPACT_ATOMS: atom_id res chain seq x y z
N LEU A 1 13.12 9.47 22.39
CA LEU A 1 12.11 10.09 21.54
C LEU A 1 11.34 11.20 22.27
N ARG A 2 10.68 10.90 23.43
CA ARG A 2 9.89 11.86 24.22
C ARG A 2 10.66 13.13 24.57
N LEU A 3 11.89 12.99 25.05
CA LEU A 3 12.75 14.13 25.41
C LEU A 3 13.08 15.02 24.20
N VAL A 4 13.34 14.40 23.05
CA VAL A 4 13.62 15.14 21.78
C VAL A 4 12.39 15.92 21.34
N MET A 5 11.19 15.30 21.40
CA MET A 5 9.95 15.96 21.05
C MET A 5 9.61 17.13 21.98
N GLN A 6 9.82 16.96 23.30
CA GLN A 6 9.63 18.04 24.27
C GLN A 6 10.60 19.21 24.07
N LEU A 7 11.83 18.95 23.64
CA LEU A 7 12.80 19.99 23.30
C LEU A 7 12.39 20.71 22.01
N TYR A 8 11.86 19.99 21.03
CA TYR A 8 11.36 20.58 19.78
C TYR A 8 10.15 21.49 20.00
N GLU A 9 9.17 21.07 20.83
CA GLU A 9 8.02 21.91 21.21
C GLU A 9 8.43 23.22 21.92
N ARG A 10 9.52 23.19 22.65
CA ARG A 10 10.08 24.39 23.29
C ARG A 10 10.69 25.37 22.28
N TYR A 11 11.17 24.84 21.16
CA TYR A 11 11.83 25.63 20.12
C TYR A 11 10.83 26.14 19.07
N ASP A 12 9.83 25.35 18.75
CA ASP A 12 8.79 25.66 17.77
C ASP A 12 7.39 25.27 18.30
N SER A 13 6.68 26.26 18.84
CA SER A 13 5.35 26.08 19.40
C SER A 13 4.23 25.98 18.34
N ALA A 14 4.57 26.08 17.04
CA ALA A 14 3.60 26.00 15.96
C ALA A 14 3.13 24.56 15.66
N ILE A 15 3.87 23.55 16.17
CA ILE A 15 3.57 22.14 15.93
C ILE A 15 3.37 21.44 17.27
N SER A 16 2.15 20.91 17.52
CA SER A 16 1.90 20.00 18.65
C SER A 16 2.59 18.67 18.40
N THR A 17 3.61 18.37 19.18
CA THR A 17 4.36 17.11 19.04
C THR A 17 3.73 15.94 19.81
N GLY A 18 2.72 16.20 20.64
CA GLY A 18 2.04 15.19 21.44
C GLY A 18 1.39 14.11 20.59
N ASP A 19 0.65 14.49 19.56
CA ASP A 19 -0.01 13.55 18.66
C ASP A 19 1.01 12.79 17.80
N ILE A 20 2.07 13.47 17.35
CA ILE A 20 3.18 12.85 16.62
C ILE A 20 3.90 11.82 17.49
N TYR A 21 4.16 12.18 18.78
CA TYR A 21 4.78 11.26 19.72
C TYR A 21 3.92 10.01 19.95
N ASN A 22 2.62 10.19 20.14
CA ASN A 22 1.70 9.07 20.36
C ASN A 22 1.66 8.16 19.14
N GLU A 23 1.49 8.71 17.95
CA GLU A 23 1.49 7.94 16.69
C GLU A 23 2.79 7.17 16.48
N LEU A 24 3.95 7.84 16.65
CA LEU A 24 5.25 7.16 16.54
C LEU A 24 5.46 6.09 17.61
N SER A 25 4.97 6.33 18.82
CA SER A 25 5.08 5.35 19.91
C SER A 25 4.19 4.13 19.68
N GLU A 26 3.00 4.32 19.13
CA GLU A 26 2.11 3.22 18.73
C GLU A 26 2.73 2.41 17.61
N ARG A 27 3.27 3.06 16.57
CA ARG A 27 3.96 2.38 15.46
C ARG A 27 5.14 1.55 15.91
N LEU A 28 6.00 2.12 16.77
CA LEU A 28 7.14 1.38 17.31
C LEU A 28 6.71 0.19 18.19
N ARG A 29 5.58 0.29 18.89
CA ARG A 29 5.04 -0.85 19.64
C ARG A 29 4.49 -1.92 18.71
N GLU A 30 3.81 -1.52 17.64
CA GLU A 30 3.32 -2.44 16.62
C GLU A 30 4.45 -3.23 15.95
N GLU A 31 5.55 -2.55 15.59
CA GLU A 31 6.75 -3.19 15.01
C GLU A 31 7.50 -4.12 15.97
N LEU A 32 7.34 -3.93 17.27
CA LEU A 32 7.96 -4.79 18.29
C LEU A 32 7.04 -5.92 18.78
N ASP A 33 5.84 -6.03 18.24
CA ASP A 33 4.88 -7.10 18.56
C ASP A 33 5.02 -8.29 17.62
N TYR A 34 5.97 -9.15 17.90
CA TYR A 34 6.24 -10.33 17.07
C TYR A 34 5.15 -11.40 17.13
N ARG A 35 4.26 -11.38 18.14
CA ARG A 35 3.06 -12.24 18.11
C ARG A 35 2.07 -11.79 17.06
N ARG A 36 1.90 -10.46 16.91
CA ARG A 36 1.08 -9.87 15.86
C ARG A 36 1.66 -10.18 14.48
N GLU A 37 2.96 -10.05 14.32
CA GLU A 37 3.63 -10.37 13.06
C GLU A 37 3.48 -11.85 12.69
N ALA A 38 3.63 -12.77 13.66
CA ALA A 38 3.37 -14.19 13.47
C ALA A 38 1.91 -14.47 13.06
N ALA A 39 0.94 -13.80 13.68
CA ALA A 39 -0.47 -13.94 13.32
C ALA A 39 -0.75 -13.41 11.90
N ASN A 40 -0.15 -12.29 11.52
CA ASN A 40 -0.23 -11.74 10.17
C ASN A 40 0.38 -12.69 9.13
N MET A 41 1.53 -13.31 9.43
CA MET A 41 2.16 -14.30 8.56
C MET A 41 1.25 -15.49 8.31
N GLU A 42 0.63 -16.05 9.36
CA GLU A 42 -0.34 -17.14 9.23
C GLU A 42 -1.58 -16.72 8.42
N MET A 43 -2.07 -15.51 8.62
CA MET A 43 -3.16 -14.96 7.83
C MET A 43 -2.79 -14.88 6.34
N TYR A 44 -1.60 -14.36 6.01
CA TYR A 44 -1.10 -14.30 4.63
C TYR A 44 -0.92 -15.69 4.02
N ARG A 45 -0.48 -16.67 4.80
CA ARG A 45 -0.36 -18.06 4.35
C ARG A 45 -1.70 -18.66 3.92
N ILE A 46 -2.77 -18.35 4.65
CA ILE A 46 -4.13 -18.76 4.29
C ILE A 46 -4.61 -18.03 3.03
N MET A 47 -4.42 -16.71 2.95
CA MET A 47 -4.89 -15.89 1.82
C MET A 47 -4.18 -16.23 0.51
N LEU A 48 -2.91 -16.62 0.57
CA LEU A 48 -2.08 -16.94 -0.60
C LEU A 48 -1.89 -18.45 -0.82
N ALA A 49 -2.72 -19.29 -0.19
CA ALA A 49 -2.60 -20.76 -0.31
C ALA A 49 -2.76 -21.26 -1.75
N ASP A 50 -3.58 -20.57 -2.56
CA ASP A 50 -3.81 -20.90 -3.97
C ASP A 50 -2.87 -20.17 -4.93
N GLU A 51 -1.83 -19.48 -4.39
CA GLU A 51 -0.85 -18.73 -5.18
C GLU A 51 0.49 -19.48 -5.24
N PRO A 52 0.68 -20.41 -6.20
CA PRO A 52 1.86 -21.28 -6.24
C PRO A 52 3.17 -20.53 -6.53
N ALA A 53 3.07 -19.30 -7.05
CA ALA A 53 4.21 -18.43 -7.33
C ALA A 53 4.67 -17.60 -6.12
N VAL A 54 4.04 -17.78 -4.94
CA VAL A 54 4.38 -17.07 -3.71
C VAL A 54 4.79 -18.05 -2.63
N ARG A 55 5.84 -17.72 -1.91
CA ARG A 55 6.34 -18.52 -0.78
C ARG A 55 6.39 -17.64 0.47
N LEU A 56 5.95 -18.23 1.56
CA LEU A 56 6.03 -17.63 2.89
C LEU A 56 6.80 -18.57 3.81
N PRO A 57 7.53 -18.02 4.80
CA PRO A 57 8.17 -18.87 5.80
C PRO A 57 7.12 -19.52 6.71
N ASP A 58 7.47 -20.66 7.29
CA ASP A 58 6.68 -21.28 8.36
C ASP A 58 7.03 -20.63 9.69
N TYR A 59 6.02 -20.26 10.47
CA TYR A 59 6.19 -19.79 11.83
C TYR A 59 6.53 -20.97 12.77
N LEU A 60 7.54 -20.79 13.63
CA LEU A 60 7.99 -21.78 14.60
C LEU A 60 7.65 -21.32 16.03
N PRO A 61 6.43 -21.57 16.53
CA PRO A 61 5.94 -21.02 17.80
C PRO A 61 6.74 -21.48 19.00
N GLU A 62 7.25 -22.72 18.99
CA GLU A 62 8.06 -23.28 20.06
C GLU A 62 9.44 -22.62 20.23
N LEU A 63 9.91 -21.93 19.19
CA LEU A 63 11.18 -21.19 19.18
C LEU A 63 10.98 -19.68 19.19
N SER A 64 9.74 -19.21 19.38
CA SER A 64 9.36 -17.81 19.32
C SER A 64 8.89 -17.29 20.68
N THR A 65 9.02 -15.98 20.89
CA THR A 65 8.57 -15.27 22.09
C THR A 65 7.95 -13.92 21.68
N ASP A 66 7.50 -13.12 22.65
CA ASP A 66 7.04 -11.74 22.38
C ASP A 66 8.13 -10.83 21.78
N ARG A 67 9.40 -11.22 21.89
CA ARG A 67 10.57 -10.43 21.42
C ARG A 67 11.49 -11.19 20.47
N LEU A 68 11.08 -12.35 20.02
CA LEU A 68 11.82 -13.19 19.08
C LEU A 68 10.83 -13.90 18.18
N LEU A 69 10.85 -13.58 16.89
CA LEU A 69 10.12 -14.30 15.85
C LEU A 69 11.09 -15.28 15.19
N THR A 70 10.76 -16.56 15.25
CA THR A 70 11.51 -17.63 14.58
C THR A 70 10.67 -18.22 13.46
N MET A 71 11.26 -18.30 12.29
CA MET A 71 10.60 -18.80 11.09
C MET A 71 11.55 -19.69 10.26
N SER A 72 11.00 -20.51 9.37
CA SER A 72 11.79 -21.30 8.44
C SER A 72 12.60 -20.40 7.49
N TRP A 73 13.77 -20.88 7.06
CA TRP A 73 14.59 -20.17 6.09
C TRP A 73 14.01 -20.33 4.68
N LEU A 74 13.99 -19.23 3.93
CA LEU A 74 13.67 -19.22 2.50
C LEU A 74 14.93 -18.86 1.72
N ASP A 75 15.43 -19.82 0.93
CA ASP A 75 16.51 -19.52 -0.01
C ASP A 75 16.02 -18.63 -1.13
N GLY A 76 16.83 -17.62 -1.49
CA GLY A 76 16.46 -16.72 -2.56
C GLY A 76 17.47 -15.61 -2.82
N THR A 77 17.38 -15.02 -4.00
CA THR A 77 18.15 -13.85 -4.43
C THR A 77 17.30 -12.60 -4.32
N ARG A 78 17.83 -11.53 -3.75
CA ARG A 78 17.13 -10.23 -3.68
C ARG A 78 16.78 -9.74 -5.09
N ILE A 79 15.60 -9.10 -5.22
CA ILE A 79 15.05 -8.67 -6.51
C ILE A 79 16.02 -7.75 -7.28
N MET A 80 16.58 -6.73 -6.63
CA MET A 80 17.45 -5.78 -7.33
C MET A 80 18.74 -6.42 -7.88
N PRO A 81 19.52 -7.19 -7.10
CA PRO A 81 20.68 -7.95 -7.65
C PRO A 81 20.27 -8.92 -8.75
N PHE A 82 19.10 -9.55 -8.67
CA PHE A 82 18.61 -10.42 -9.73
C PHE A 82 18.36 -9.64 -11.03
N LEU A 83 17.70 -8.48 -10.95
CA LEU A 83 17.44 -7.64 -12.12
C LEU A 83 18.72 -7.07 -12.76
N GLU A 84 19.77 -6.85 -11.98
CA GLU A 84 21.10 -6.44 -12.49
C GLU A 84 21.76 -7.50 -13.38
N THR A 85 21.35 -8.77 -13.28
CA THR A 85 21.80 -9.82 -14.20
C THR A 85 21.17 -9.74 -15.59
N ASP A 86 20.30 -8.77 -15.83
CA ASP A 86 19.57 -8.55 -17.08
C ASP A 86 18.77 -9.77 -17.55
N PRO A 87 17.87 -10.33 -16.71
CA PRO A 87 17.10 -11.51 -17.08
C PRO A 87 16.19 -11.25 -18.29
N PRO A 88 15.81 -12.30 -19.04
CA PRO A 88 14.88 -12.18 -20.17
C PRO A 88 13.57 -11.47 -19.82
N GLN A 89 12.94 -10.84 -20.80
CA GLN A 89 11.73 -10.02 -20.57
C GLN A 89 10.55 -10.84 -20.05
N ASP A 90 10.38 -12.07 -20.48
CA ASP A 90 9.36 -12.99 -20.02
C ASP A 90 9.52 -13.33 -18.53
N VAL A 91 10.77 -13.55 -18.09
CA VAL A 91 11.09 -13.74 -16.66
C VAL A 91 10.75 -12.49 -15.84
N ARG A 92 11.10 -11.29 -16.33
CA ARG A 92 10.75 -10.03 -15.66
C ARG A 92 9.25 -9.84 -15.57
N ASN A 93 8.51 -10.17 -16.63
CA ASN A 93 7.05 -10.09 -16.65
C ASN A 93 6.42 -11.07 -15.66
N GLN A 94 6.93 -12.31 -15.58
CA GLN A 94 6.48 -13.29 -14.61
C GLN A 94 6.67 -12.80 -13.17
N ILE A 95 7.85 -12.25 -12.85
CA ILE A 95 8.13 -11.71 -11.52
C ILE A 95 7.20 -10.53 -11.20
N ALA A 96 6.98 -9.63 -12.18
CA ALA A 96 6.06 -8.51 -12.00
C ALA A 96 4.63 -8.97 -11.75
N GLU A 97 4.15 -9.99 -12.46
CA GLU A 97 2.85 -10.62 -12.23
C GLU A 97 2.78 -11.26 -10.84
N ASN A 98 3.79 -12.02 -10.44
CA ASN A 98 3.85 -12.65 -9.12
C ASN A 98 3.82 -11.58 -8.00
N MET A 99 4.59 -10.50 -8.15
CA MET A 99 4.57 -9.36 -7.23
C MET A 99 3.18 -8.70 -7.16
N PHE A 100 2.54 -8.51 -8.32
CA PHE A 100 1.18 -7.98 -8.38
C PHE A 100 0.21 -8.88 -7.59
N ARG A 101 0.27 -10.20 -7.75
CA ARG A 101 -0.59 -11.15 -7.05
C ARG A 101 -0.35 -11.16 -5.54
N VAL A 102 0.90 -11.07 -5.08
CA VAL A 102 1.25 -10.94 -3.64
C VAL A 102 0.52 -9.76 -2.98
N TRP A 103 0.35 -8.66 -3.70
CA TRP A 103 -0.27 -7.44 -3.19
C TRP A 103 -1.78 -7.44 -3.34
N TYR A 104 -2.27 -7.76 -4.53
CA TYR A 104 -3.65 -7.51 -4.89
C TYR A 104 -4.59 -8.67 -4.58
N VAL A 105 -4.11 -9.91 -4.50
CA VAL A 105 -4.96 -11.03 -4.05
C VAL A 105 -5.42 -10.80 -2.61
N PRO A 106 -4.54 -10.53 -1.62
CA PRO A 106 -4.98 -10.19 -0.27
C PRO A 106 -5.90 -8.97 -0.22
N PHE A 107 -5.61 -7.93 -1.01
CA PHE A 107 -6.41 -6.71 -1.00
C PHE A 107 -7.82 -6.93 -1.54
N TYR A 108 -7.95 -7.46 -2.75
CA TYR A 108 -9.26 -7.56 -3.40
C TYR A 108 -10.18 -8.64 -2.79
N PHE A 109 -9.63 -9.74 -2.32
CA PHE A 109 -10.43 -10.84 -1.80
C PHE A 109 -10.65 -10.79 -0.29
N TYR A 110 -9.71 -10.16 0.46
CA TYR A 110 -9.74 -10.19 1.92
C TYR A 110 -9.69 -8.80 2.56
N GLY A 111 -9.50 -7.74 1.79
CA GLY A 111 -9.36 -6.38 2.32
C GLY A 111 -8.06 -6.16 3.10
N VAL A 112 -7.02 -6.89 2.75
CA VAL A 112 -5.73 -6.87 3.47
C VAL A 112 -4.63 -6.40 2.53
N ILE A 113 -3.82 -5.42 2.96
CA ILE A 113 -2.67 -4.99 2.18
C ILE A 113 -1.39 -5.01 3.03
N HIS A 114 -0.30 -5.34 2.37
CA HIS A 114 1.03 -5.22 2.94
C HIS A 114 1.47 -3.75 2.90
N GLY A 115 1.55 -3.09 4.03
CA GLY A 115 1.80 -1.65 4.12
C GLY A 115 3.27 -1.23 4.04
N ASP A 116 4.20 -2.15 3.73
CA ASP A 116 5.61 -1.86 3.50
C ASP A 116 6.09 -2.44 2.17
N PRO A 117 6.02 -1.67 1.06
CA PRO A 117 6.42 -2.10 -0.27
C PRO A 117 7.94 -2.16 -0.48
N HIS A 118 8.73 -2.11 0.58
CA HIS A 118 10.18 -2.11 0.44
C HIS A 118 10.69 -3.39 -0.20
N LEU A 119 11.46 -3.29 -1.29
CA LEU A 119 11.97 -4.44 -2.05
C LEU A 119 12.88 -5.38 -1.22
N GLY A 120 13.38 -4.93 -0.07
CA GLY A 120 14.12 -5.75 0.88
C GLY A 120 13.30 -6.85 1.54
N ASN A 121 11.97 -6.73 1.53
CA ASN A 121 11.02 -7.69 2.10
C ASN A 121 10.73 -8.86 1.13
N TYR A 122 11.34 -8.84 -0.06
CA TYR A 122 11.10 -9.82 -1.11
C TYR A 122 12.42 -10.41 -1.62
N SER A 123 12.39 -11.71 -1.93
CA SER A 123 13.44 -12.37 -2.69
C SER A 123 12.83 -13.34 -3.70
N LEU A 124 13.63 -13.83 -4.63
CA LEU A 124 13.22 -14.78 -5.67
C LEU A 124 13.95 -16.10 -5.44
N ASP A 125 13.22 -17.19 -5.42
CA ASP A 125 13.82 -18.53 -5.39
C ASP A 125 14.35 -18.96 -6.78
N ALA A 126 14.84 -20.18 -6.88
CA ALA A 126 15.43 -20.71 -8.12
C ALA A 126 14.41 -20.83 -9.27
N GLU A 127 13.12 -20.91 -8.96
CA GLU A 127 11.99 -20.99 -9.92
C GLU A 127 11.34 -19.61 -10.18
N ASN A 128 11.96 -18.51 -9.73
CA ASN A 128 11.45 -17.13 -9.80
C ASN A 128 10.11 -16.92 -9.05
N ARG A 129 9.83 -17.77 -8.05
CA ARG A 129 8.71 -17.53 -7.13
C ARG A 129 9.11 -16.44 -6.13
N VAL A 130 8.14 -15.66 -5.69
CA VAL A 130 8.35 -14.56 -4.75
C VAL A 130 8.32 -15.08 -3.32
N ASN A 131 9.41 -14.92 -2.59
CA ASN A 131 9.44 -15.07 -1.14
C ASN A 131 9.02 -13.76 -0.48
N LEU A 132 8.03 -13.79 0.39
CA LEU A 132 7.60 -12.67 1.22
C LEU A 132 8.01 -12.93 2.68
N MET A 133 8.71 -11.99 3.32
CA MET A 133 9.42 -12.25 4.58
C MET A 133 9.04 -11.35 5.76
N ASP A 134 8.38 -10.22 5.54
CA ASP A 134 8.00 -9.25 6.57
C ASP A 134 6.47 -9.12 6.64
N PHE A 135 5.91 -9.13 7.85
CA PHE A 135 4.46 -9.04 8.09
C PHE A 135 4.12 -8.03 9.20
N GLY A 136 5.08 -7.19 9.57
CA GLY A 136 4.92 -6.18 10.63
C GLY A 136 3.93 -5.06 10.27
N SER A 137 3.87 -4.71 8.98
CA SER A 137 3.12 -3.53 8.48
C SER A 137 1.83 -3.86 7.76
N ILE A 138 1.05 -4.84 8.23
CA ILE A 138 -0.22 -5.22 7.59
C ILE A 138 -1.34 -4.23 7.90
N ARG A 139 -2.16 -3.91 6.88
CA ARG A 139 -3.34 -3.04 6.98
C ARG A 139 -4.60 -3.79 6.60
N LEU A 140 -5.66 -3.57 7.38
CA LEU A 140 -6.97 -4.15 7.16
C LEU A 140 -7.95 -3.06 6.73
N PHE A 141 -8.68 -3.30 5.66
CA PHE A 141 -9.71 -2.42 5.13
C PHE A 141 -11.08 -3.07 5.20
N ARG A 142 -12.10 -2.25 5.40
CA ARG A 142 -13.49 -2.73 5.35
C ARG A 142 -13.84 -3.18 3.92
N PRO A 143 -14.71 -4.18 3.76
CA PRO A 143 -15.17 -4.61 2.43
C PRO A 143 -15.76 -3.46 1.59
N SER A 144 -16.45 -2.51 2.22
CA SER A 144 -16.97 -1.31 1.54
C SER A 144 -15.86 -0.44 0.95
N PHE A 145 -14.69 -0.37 1.60
CA PHE A 145 -13.55 0.36 1.09
C PHE A 145 -13.01 -0.29 -0.20
N VAL A 146 -12.82 -1.61 -0.17
CA VAL A 146 -12.38 -2.38 -1.35
C VAL A 146 -13.41 -2.28 -2.49
N GLY A 147 -14.70 -2.37 -2.14
CA GLY A 147 -15.79 -2.13 -3.09
C GLY A 147 -15.68 -0.78 -3.78
N GLY A 148 -15.42 0.29 -3.01
CA GLY A 148 -15.23 1.63 -3.54
C GLY A 148 -14.03 1.74 -4.51
N VAL A 149 -12.93 1.00 -4.26
CA VAL A 149 -11.79 0.95 -5.21
C VAL A 149 -12.21 0.36 -6.55
N ILE A 150 -12.99 -0.72 -6.53
CA ILE A 150 -13.50 -1.37 -7.74
C ILE A 150 -14.52 -0.48 -8.46
N ASP A 151 -15.42 0.12 -7.69
CA ASP A 151 -16.48 0.97 -8.25
C ASP A 151 -15.92 2.26 -8.85
N LEU A 152 -14.90 2.86 -8.25
CA LEU A 152 -14.22 4.00 -8.84
C LEU A 152 -13.52 3.64 -10.17
N TYR A 153 -12.88 2.46 -10.25
CA TYR A 153 -12.33 1.98 -11.52
C TYR A 153 -13.43 1.87 -12.59
N ARG A 154 -14.57 1.28 -12.26
CA ARG A 154 -15.71 1.14 -13.19
C ARG A 154 -16.27 2.50 -13.60
N ALA A 155 -16.44 3.39 -12.61
CA ALA A 155 -16.92 4.75 -12.84
C ALA A 155 -16.05 5.52 -13.84
N LEU A 156 -14.72 5.48 -13.65
CA LEU A 156 -13.78 6.14 -14.57
C LEU A 156 -13.79 5.48 -15.97
N ARG A 157 -13.86 4.16 -16.05
CA ARG A 157 -13.92 3.43 -17.32
C ARG A 157 -15.18 3.76 -18.13
N ASP A 158 -16.32 3.83 -17.44
CA ASP A 158 -17.64 3.95 -18.08
C ASP A 158 -18.16 5.41 -18.08
N ASN A 159 -17.37 6.36 -17.54
CA ASN A 159 -17.73 7.78 -17.32
C ASN A 159 -19.04 7.93 -16.52
N ASP A 160 -19.18 7.14 -15.45
CA ASP A 160 -20.35 7.14 -14.55
C ASP A 160 -20.05 8.01 -13.32
N GLU A 161 -20.50 9.28 -13.36
CA GLU A 161 -20.30 10.25 -12.27
C GLU A 161 -21.01 9.81 -10.98
N ASP A 162 -22.20 9.21 -11.06
CA ASP A 162 -22.97 8.76 -9.89
C ASP A 162 -22.25 7.63 -9.17
N LEU A 163 -21.67 6.69 -9.93
CA LEU A 163 -20.87 5.61 -9.37
C LEU A 163 -19.55 6.13 -8.75
N ALA A 164 -18.93 7.16 -9.33
CA ALA A 164 -17.76 7.80 -8.73
C ALA A 164 -18.08 8.44 -7.37
N VAL A 165 -19.22 9.16 -7.28
CA VAL A 165 -19.72 9.72 -6.02
C VAL A 165 -19.93 8.63 -4.99
N HIS A 166 -20.63 7.54 -5.36
CA HIS A 166 -20.85 6.38 -4.48
C HIS A 166 -19.54 5.78 -3.98
N ALA A 167 -18.55 5.64 -4.84
CA ALA A 167 -17.22 5.14 -4.46
C ALA A 167 -16.55 6.02 -3.41
N TYR A 168 -16.54 7.34 -3.60
CA TYR A 168 -15.98 8.28 -2.63
C TYR A 168 -16.76 8.26 -1.30
N GLU A 169 -18.08 8.19 -1.33
CA GLU A 169 -18.91 8.07 -0.13
C GLU A 169 -18.63 6.77 0.64
N SER A 170 -18.41 5.65 -0.08
CA SER A 170 -18.06 4.37 0.55
C SER A 170 -16.72 4.42 1.29
N TRP A 171 -15.80 5.28 0.87
CA TRP A 171 -14.55 5.56 1.56
C TRP A 171 -14.72 6.51 2.76
N GLY A 172 -15.89 7.16 2.89
CA GLY A 172 -16.22 8.07 3.98
C GLY A 172 -16.02 9.55 3.65
N PHE A 173 -15.85 9.91 2.37
CA PHE A 173 -16.01 11.30 1.96
C PHE A 173 -17.48 11.67 2.01
N HIS A 174 -17.80 12.83 2.54
CA HIS A 174 -19.18 13.31 2.65
C HIS A 174 -19.28 14.76 2.20
N GLY A 175 -20.42 15.09 1.59
CA GLY A 175 -20.73 16.46 1.19
C GLY A 175 -19.83 16.98 0.08
N LEU A 176 -19.34 16.10 -0.79
CA LEU A 176 -18.60 16.49 -1.98
C LEU A 176 -19.54 17.22 -2.96
N ASP A 177 -19.18 18.40 -3.37
CA ASP A 177 -19.81 19.08 -4.49
C ASP A 177 -19.18 18.60 -5.82
N ARG A 178 -19.76 19.07 -6.93
CA ARG A 178 -19.31 18.67 -8.26
C ARG A 178 -17.84 19.05 -8.52
N GLU A 179 -17.41 20.22 -8.04
CA GLU A 179 -16.01 20.66 -8.22
C GLU A 179 -15.04 19.74 -7.45
N ALA A 180 -15.39 19.34 -6.23
CA ALA A 180 -14.58 18.43 -5.44
C ALA A 180 -14.46 17.04 -6.12
N ILE A 181 -15.55 16.54 -6.70
CA ILE A 181 -15.56 15.27 -7.44
C ILE A 181 -14.67 15.35 -8.69
N GLU A 182 -14.77 16.43 -9.47
CA GLU A 182 -13.92 16.66 -10.64
C GLU A 182 -12.43 16.69 -10.26
N VAL A 183 -12.07 17.32 -9.14
CA VAL A 183 -10.69 17.36 -8.65
C VAL A 183 -10.21 15.99 -8.18
N LEU A 184 -11.06 15.23 -7.46
CA LEU A 184 -10.73 13.86 -7.05
C LEU A 184 -10.59 12.92 -8.24
N ASN A 185 -11.45 13.06 -9.26
CA ASN A 185 -11.36 12.26 -10.48
C ASN A 185 -10.06 12.51 -11.25
N MET A 186 -9.57 13.76 -11.31
CA MET A 186 -8.25 14.04 -11.91
C MET A 186 -7.13 13.22 -11.28
N TRP A 187 -7.14 13.07 -9.95
CA TRP A 187 -6.17 12.25 -9.24
C TRP A 187 -6.39 10.75 -9.48
N ALA A 188 -7.66 10.33 -9.42
CA ALA A 188 -8.05 8.95 -9.66
C ALA A 188 -7.69 8.50 -11.08
N GLU A 189 -7.98 9.28 -12.11
CA GLU A 189 -7.61 8.99 -13.50
C GLU A 189 -6.11 8.78 -13.66
N PHE A 190 -5.29 9.58 -12.99
CA PHE A 190 -3.83 9.40 -13.03
C PHE A 190 -3.39 8.06 -12.43
N ILE A 191 -3.96 7.69 -11.26
CA ILE A 191 -3.63 6.43 -10.58
C ILE A 191 -4.14 5.22 -11.39
N TYR A 192 -5.37 5.29 -11.89
CA TYR A 192 -5.99 4.20 -12.64
C TYR A 192 -5.61 4.15 -14.13
N ALA A 193 -4.93 5.17 -14.67
CA ALA A 193 -4.54 5.22 -16.07
C ALA A 193 -3.89 3.93 -16.61
N PRO A 194 -2.98 3.25 -15.88
CA PRO A 194 -2.43 1.97 -16.35
C PRO A 194 -3.45 0.85 -16.50
N LEU A 195 -4.57 0.91 -15.77
CA LEU A 195 -5.64 -0.07 -15.78
C LEU A 195 -6.75 0.29 -16.78
N LEU A 196 -6.90 1.58 -17.11
CA LEU A 196 -7.92 2.07 -18.04
C LEU A 196 -7.50 1.93 -19.50
N GLU A 197 -6.21 1.80 -19.79
CA GLU A 197 -5.67 1.68 -21.15
C GLU A 197 -5.26 0.23 -21.44
N ASP A 198 -5.96 -0.43 -22.38
CA ASP A 198 -5.62 -1.78 -22.84
C ASP A 198 -4.43 -1.73 -23.82
N ARG A 199 -3.24 -1.46 -23.29
CA ARG A 199 -1.97 -1.49 -24.04
C ARG A 199 -0.79 -1.80 -23.13
N VAL A 200 0.22 -2.43 -23.71
CA VAL A 200 1.51 -2.63 -23.01
C VAL A 200 2.20 -1.29 -22.81
N ARG A 201 2.41 -0.89 -21.57
CA ARG A 201 3.08 0.36 -21.19
C ARG A 201 3.80 0.22 -19.84
N PRO A 202 4.80 1.04 -19.54
CA PRO A 202 5.31 1.15 -18.18
C PRO A 202 4.23 1.63 -17.22
N ILE A 203 4.17 1.07 -16.02
CA ILE A 203 3.21 1.51 -14.96
C ILE A 203 3.43 3.00 -14.67
N GLN A 204 4.70 3.44 -14.60
CA GLN A 204 5.03 4.86 -14.50
C GLN A 204 5.54 5.36 -15.85
N ALA A 205 4.80 6.26 -16.48
CA ALA A 205 5.16 6.84 -17.76
C ALA A 205 6.43 7.74 -17.70
N LEU A 206 6.81 8.22 -16.52
CA LEU A 206 7.95 9.12 -16.33
C LEU A 206 8.85 8.61 -15.19
N ARG A 207 10.06 8.20 -15.55
CA ARG A 207 11.13 7.76 -14.64
C ARG A 207 11.46 8.75 -13.52
N ASN A 208 11.11 10.02 -13.65
CA ASN A 208 11.54 11.11 -12.75
C ASN A 208 10.46 11.58 -11.76
N GLY A 209 9.29 10.96 -11.73
CA GLY A 209 8.19 11.35 -10.83
C GLY A 209 7.70 12.82 -10.99
N SER A 210 8.12 13.52 -12.06
CA SER A 210 7.79 14.93 -12.27
C SER A 210 6.30 15.13 -12.56
N ALA A 211 5.70 14.27 -13.38
CA ALA A 211 4.27 14.38 -13.71
C ALA A 211 3.37 14.14 -12.50
N GLY A 212 3.70 13.16 -11.65
CA GLY A 212 2.96 12.92 -10.40
C GLY A 212 3.06 14.09 -9.44
N ARG A 213 4.25 14.72 -9.31
CA ARG A 213 4.42 15.92 -8.47
C ARG A 213 3.70 17.14 -9.03
N GLU A 214 3.70 17.32 -10.33
CA GLU A 214 3.00 18.41 -11.00
C GLU A 214 1.48 18.27 -10.84
N LEU A 215 0.96 17.06 -11.07
CA LEU A 215 -0.46 16.76 -10.84
C LEU A 215 -0.84 16.89 -9.37
N ALA A 216 -0.04 16.37 -8.44
CA ALA A 216 -0.26 16.55 -7.00
C ALA A 216 -0.31 18.03 -6.61
N GLY A 217 0.59 18.86 -7.18
CA GLY A 217 0.58 20.30 -7.00
C GLY A 217 -0.70 20.95 -7.54
N LYS A 218 -1.16 20.53 -8.72
CA LYS A 218 -2.40 21.01 -9.33
C LYS A 218 -3.62 20.62 -8.48
N VAL A 219 -3.75 19.34 -8.13
CA VAL A 219 -4.84 18.83 -7.28
C VAL A 219 -4.86 19.53 -5.93
N HIS A 220 -3.70 19.70 -5.29
CA HIS A 220 -3.58 20.43 -4.03
C HIS A 220 -4.03 21.89 -4.17
N GLY A 221 -3.63 22.57 -5.24
CA GLY A 221 -4.05 23.94 -5.54
C GLY A 221 -5.56 24.07 -5.71
N GLU A 222 -6.18 23.18 -6.48
CA GLU A 222 -7.62 23.14 -6.69
C GLU A 222 -8.38 22.80 -5.40
N LEU A 223 -7.94 21.80 -4.63
CA LEU A 223 -8.54 21.49 -3.34
C LEU A 223 -8.51 22.69 -2.38
N LYS A 224 -7.39 23.42 -2.37
CA LYS A 224 -7.27 24.65 -1.56
C LYS A 224 -8.23 25.75 -2.05
N ARG A 225 -8.44 25.87 -3.36
CA ARG A 225 -9.35 26.85 -3.97
C ARG A 225 -10.80 26.61 -3.58
N ILE A 226 -11.24 25.35 -3.54
CA ILE A 226 -12.61 24.95 -3.19
C ILE A 226 -12.86 24.84 -1.68
N GLY A 227 -11.91 25.23 -0.82
CA GLY A 227 -12.05 25.22 0.63
C GLY A 227 -11.55 23.96 1.32
N GLY A 228 -10.93 23.05 0.58
CA GLY A 228 -10.36 21.78 1.07
C GLY A 228 -11.40 20.68 1.25
N ILE A 229 -10.90 19.46 1.29
CA ILE A 229 -11.66 18.27 1.67
C ILE A 229 -10.99 17.62 2.89
N ARG A 230 -11.77 16.89 3.68
CA ARG A 230 -11.23 16.09 4.78
C ARG A 230 -11.14 14.64 4.34
N PRO A 231 -9.92 14.15 3.99
CA PRO A 231 -9.78 12.76 3.60
C PRO A 231 -10.10 11.85 4.80
N PRO A 232 -10.83 10.77 4.60
CA PRO A 232 -11.05 9.76 5.63
C PRO A 232 -9.74 9.12 6.09
N ARG A 233 -9.71 8.63 7.33
CA ARG A 233 -8.50 8.03 7.92
C ARG A 233 -7.97 6.86 7.10
N GLU A 234 -8.87 5.99 6.63
CA GLU A 234 -8.52 4.83 5.80
C GLU A 234 -7.86 5.25 4.48
N PHE A 235 -8.32 6.34 3.87
CA PHE A 235 -7.74 6.87 2.64
C PHE A 235 -6.31 7.38 2.86
N VAL A 236 -6.06 8.09 3.95
CA VAL A 236 -4.71 8.57 4.32
C VAL A 236 -3.75 7.40 4.59
N LEU A 237 -4.26 6.29 5.10
CA LEU A 237 -3.46 5.09 5.37
C LEU A 237 -3.07 4.33 4.08
N MET A 238 -3.82 4.52 2.98
CA MET A 238 -3.48 3.95 1.67
C MET A 238 -2.32 4.66 0.97
N ASP A 239 -2.03 5.90 1.30
CA ASP A 239 -0.98 6.71 0.63
C ASP A 239 0.44 6.12 0.79
N ARG A 240 0.62 5.12 1.63
CA ARG A 240 1.89 4.41 1.84
C ARG A 240 1.90 2.97 1.30
N ALA A 241 0.79 2.50 0.80
CA ALA A 241 0.62 1.20 0.15
C ALA A 241 0.51 1.40 -1.37
#